data_79440054e694952190464e380f0ecaf3
#
_entry.id   79440054e694952190464e380f0ecaf3
#
_cell.length_a   1.000
_cell.length_b   1.000
_cell.length_c   1.000
_cell.angle_alpha   90.00
_cell.angle_beta   90.00
_cell.angle_gamma   90.00
#
_symmetry.space_group_name_H-M   'P 1'
#
loop_
_entity.id
_entity.type
_entity.pdbx_description
1 polymer ?
#
loop_
_entity_poly.entity_id
_entity_poly.type
_entity_poly.pdbx_seq_one_letter_code
_entity_poly.pdbx_strand_id
1 'polypeptide(L)'
;MNFIFCTARCRRTVRQKPLVSLCVPVYGTEGLIGRFLDSILAQKDAPLFETIIVNDGSPGTKELRSIVKTYTKRFKERELPLVFLEHSKNLGTLEARRTAVNAASGEYLAFADPDDELTPAALRILYDAAATSGADIVHGKAAVCGMEDEPDARSASFAQKAQSVYEGVLTGGEILRKFIVEHSYSSFVWGKLFKTDLVQKAYSEIPFTYCTMAEDMLLYFFTALYADKYIGIPDTVYNYRINTGLTSRRQITDLAAWQKVCSASSVFTILFSYLNDHPAVGSDIREAVRDLGRAHYADNLKQLEICVVPSFQEEARAMLEEWWGIHN
;
A
#
# COMPACT_ATOMS: atom_id res chain seq x y z
N MET A 1 -15.55 19.93 -2.47
CA MET A 1 -15.40 18.48 -2.26
C MET A 1 -16.81 17.88 -2.25
N ASN A 2 -17.28 17.38 -3.39
CA ASN A 2 -18.63 16.81 -3.47
C ASN A 2 -18.55 15.32 -3.19
N PHE A 3 -18.92 14.93 -1.98
CA PHE A 3 -19.07 13.52 -1.62
C PHE A 3 -20.47 13.04 -2.03
N ILE A 4 -20.55 12.11 -2.96
CA ILE A 4 -21.83 11.45 -3.28
C ILE A 4 -21.96 10.25 -2.33
N PHE A 5 -22.68 10.44 -1.24
CA PHE A 5 -23.06 9.37 -0.35
C PHE A 5 -24.23 8.58 -0.96
N CYS A 6 -23.99 7.36 -1.40
CA CYS A 6 -25.07 6.41 -1.68
C CYS A 6 -25.38 5.62 -0.40
N THR A 7 -26.09 6.25 0.54
CA THR A 7 -26.58 5.60 1.75
C THR A 7 -27.97 5.02 1.48
N ALA A 8 -28.06 3.71 1.29
CA ALA A 8 -29.36 3.03 1.44
C ALA A 8 -29.74 3.08 2.93
N ARG A 9 -30.74 3.92 3.29
CA ARG A 9 -31.38 3.92 4.62
C ARG A 9 -32.01 2.56 4.85
N CYS A 10 -31.38 1.72 5.65
CA CYS A 10 -31.96 0.51 6.21
C CYS A 10 -32.30 0.77 7.69
N ARG A 11 -33.40 0.16 8.16
CA ARG A 11 -33.95 0.31 9.52
C ARG A 11 -32.87 0.13 10.59
N ARG A 12 -32.88 0.94 11.65
CA ARG A 12 -31.97 0.88 12.82
C ARG A 12 -32.02 -0.50 13.51
N THR A 13 -31.29 -1.46 13.02
CA THR A 13 -30.59 -2.43 13.85
C THR A 13 -29.28 -1.77 14.26
N VAL A 14 -28.89 -1.86 15.51
CA VAL A 14 -27.57 -1.44 15.97
C VAL A 14 -26.56 -2.28 15.16
N ARG A 15 -26.03 -1.73 14.07
CA ARG A 15 -25.00 -2.43 13.29
C ARG A 15 -23.77 -2.51 14.19
N GLN A 16 -23.33 -3.71 14.46
CA GLN A 16 -22.03 -3.91 15.11
C GLN A 16 -20.97 -3.16 14.29
N LYS A 17 -20.08 -2.46 15.00
CA LYS A 17 -18.95 -1.78 14.38
C LYS A 17 -18.01 -2.83 13.78
N PRO A 18 -17.53 -2.68 12.55
CA PRO A 18 -16.53 -3.57 11.99
C PRO A 18 -15.29 -3.63 12.87
N LEU A 19 -14.67 -4.79 12.97
CA LEU A 19 -13.40 -4.98 13.65
C LEU A 19 -12.21 -4.68 12.73
N VAL A 20 -12.41 -4.94 11.41
CA VAL A 20 -11.38 -4.71 10.39
C VAL A 20 -11.96 -3.87 9.24
N SER A 21 -11.20 -2.88 8.77
CA SER A 21 -11.46 -2.13 7.54
C SER A 21 -10.45 -2.53 6.47
N LEU A 22 -10.92 -3.07 5.35
CA LEU A 22 -10.08 -3.40 4.20
C LEU A 22 -10.06 -2.21 3.24
N CYS A 23 -8.90 -1.57 3.07
CA CYS A 23 -8.67 -0.36 2.31
C CYS A 23 -8.10 -0.69 0.93
N VAL A 24 -8.80 -0.33 -0.15
CA VAL A 24 -8.49 -0.73 -1.53
C VAL A 24 -8.45 0.48 -2.45
N PRO A 25 -7.26 1.00 -2.79
CA PRO A 25 -7.10 2.04 -3.80
C PRO A 25 -7.24 1.44 -5.20
N VAL A 26 -7.94 2.11 -6.11
CA VAL A 26 -8.16 1.63 -7.49
C VAL A 26 -7.81 2.71 -8.49
N TYR A 27 -6.87 2.42 -9.40
CA TYR A 27 -6.57 3.24 -10.57
C TYR A 27 -6.07 2.38 -11.72
N GLY A 28 -6.83 2.32 -12.83
CA GLY A 28 -6.44 1.61 -14.05
C GLY A 28 -6.42 0.08 -13.93
N THR A 29 -7.07 -0.48 -12.90
CA THR A 29 -7.15 -1.93 -12.63
C THR A 29 -8.59 -2.44 -12.61
N GLU A 30 -9.50 -1.75 -13.29
CA GLU A 30 -10.94 -2.02 -13.26
C GLU A 30 -11.27 -3.44 -13.71
N GLY A 31 -10.55 -3.94 -14.73
CA GLY A 31 -10.75 -5.31 -15.24
C GLY A 31 -10.27 -6.41 -14.28
N LEU A 32 -9.51 -6.07 -13.24
CA LEU A 32 -8.91 -7.04 -12.31
C LEU A 32 -9.65 -7.13 -10.97
N ILE A 33 -10.32 -6.05 -10.55
CA ILE A 33 -10.94 -5.93 -9.21
C ILE A 33 -12.01 -7.02 -8.94
N GLY A 34 -12.62 -7.57 -9.96
CA GLY A 34 -13.65 -8.62 -9.78
C GLY A 34 -13.12 -9.84 -9.04
N ARG A 35 -11.94 -10.33 -9.43
CA ARG A 35 -11.27 -11.46 -8.77
C ARG A 35 -10.87 -11.15 -7.34
N PHE A 36 -10.36 -9.94 -7.09
CA PHE A 36 -10.10 -9.47 -5.75
C PHE A 36 -11.36 -9.51 -4.87
N LEU A 37 -12.47 -8.93 -5.34
CA LEU A 37 -13.74 -8.91 -4.60
C LEU A 37 -14.33 -10.32 -4.37
N ASP A 38 -14.09 -11.26 -5.29
CA ASP A 38 -14.43 -12.67 -5.07
C ASP A 38 -13.61 -13.27 -3.93
N SER A 39 -12.31 -12.97 -3.82
CA SER A 39 -11.47 -13.43 -2.72
C SER A 39 -11.92 -12.87 -1.36
N ILE A 40 -12.45 -11.64 -1.34
CA ILE A 40 -13.02 -11.03 -0.12
C ILE A 40 -14.32 -11.71 0.27
N LEU A 41 -15.21 -11.99 -0.69
CA LEU A 41 -16.43 -12.75 -0.42
C LEU A 41 -16.16 -14.21 -0.04
N ALA A 42 -14.99 -14.75 -0.36
CA ALA A 42 -14.59 -16.11 0.00
C ALA A 42 -13.93 -16.22 1.39
N GLN A 43 -13.76 -15.09 2.12
CA GLN A 43 -13.16 -15.13 3.46
C GLN A 43 -13.97 -16.03 4.40
N LYS A 44 -13.27 -16.92 5.12
CA LYS A 44 -13.84 -17.90 6.05
C LYS A 44 -13.57 -17.47 7.49
N ASP A 45 -14.60 -17.58 8.32
CA ASP A 45 -14.52 -17.31 9.77
C ASP A 45 -13.89 -15.93 10.10
N ALA A 46 -14.00 -15.00 9.16
CA ALA A 46 -13.47 -13.66 9.32
C ALA A 46 -14.23 -12.89 10.42
N PRO A 47 -13.56 -12.02 11.18
CA PRO A 47 -14.26 -11.06 12.03
C PRO A 47 -15.18 -10.20 11.18
N LEU A 48 -16.13 -9.50 11.81
CA LEU A 48 -16.94 -8.53 11.06
C LEU A 48 -16.00 -7.47 10.46
N PHE A 49 -16.03 -7.33 9.14
CA PHE A 49 -15.19 -6.38 8.41
C PHE A 49 -16.00 -5.55 7.42
N GLU A 50 -15.45 -4.41 7.04
CA GLU A 50 -15.93 -3.60 5.92
C GLU A 50 -14.87 -3.53 4.82
N THR A 51 -15.31 -3.27 3.59
CA THR A 51 -14.42 -3.02 2.44
C THR A 51 -14.63 -1.60 1.95
N ILE A 52 -13.55 -0.84 1.85
CA ILE A 52 -13.54 0.56 1.41
C ILE A 52 -12.76 0.65 0.11
N ILE A 53 -13.45 0.85 -0.99
CA ILE A 53 -12.88 1.01 -2.32
C ILE A 53 -12.78 2.51 -2.62
N VAL A 54 -11.59 2.97 -2.99
CA VAL A 54 -11.37 4.36 -3.43
C VAL A 54 -10.97 4.37 -4.88
N ASN A 55 -11.84 4.83 -5.75
CA ASN A 55 -11.55 5.11 -7.15
C ASN A 55 -10.73 6.40 -7.25
N ASP A 56 -9.46 6.29 -7.56
CA ASP A 56 -8.55 7.44 -7.68
C ASP A 56 -8.60 8.09 -9.07
N GLY A 57 -9.80 8.38 -9.56
CA GLY A 57 -10.00 9.00 -10.87
C GLY A 57 -9.62 8.09 -12.04
N SER A 58 -9.91 6.81 -11.94
CA SER A 58 -9.61 5.80 -12.96
C SER A 58 -10.15 6.14 -14.34
N PRO A 59 -9.40 5.84 -15.41
CA PRO A 59 -9.88 5.98 -16.81
C PRO A 59 -11.17 5.17 -17.06
N GLY A 60 -11.27 3.96 -16.51
CA GLY A 60 -12.42 3.06 -16.61
C GLY A 60 -13.47 3.26 -15.50
N THR A 61 -13.65 4.49 -14.96
CA THR A 61 -14.60 4.78 -13.86
C THR A 61 -16.01 4.25 -14.11
N LYS A 62 -16.52 4.27 -15.35
CA LYS A 62 -17.86 3.74 -15.68
C LYS A 62 -17.93 2.23 -15.48
N GLU A 63 -16.93 1.52 -15.92
CA GLU A 63 -16.78 0.07 -15.75
C GLU A 63 -16.66 -0.28 -14.28
N LEU A 64 -15.77 0.40 -13.54
CA LEU A 64 -15.58 0.20 -12.11
C LEU A 64 -16.89 0.40 -11.33
N ARG A 65 -17.65 1.46 -11.60
CA ARG A 65 -18.98 1.68 -10.98
C ARG A 65 -19.95 0.53 -11.27
N SER A 66 -19.94 -0.02 -12.47
CA SER A 66 -20.79 -1.15 -12.85
C SER A 66 -20.41 -2.42 -12.07
N ILE A 67 -19.12 -2.71 -11.95
CA ILE A 67 -18.61 -3.83 -11.18
C ILE A 67 -18.97 -3.66 -9.71
N VAL A 68 -18.64 -2.52 -9.10
CA VAL A 68 -18.95 -2.25 -7.69
C VAL A 68 -20.46 -2.36 -7.41
N LYS A 69 -21.31 -1.87 -8.30
CA LYS A 69 -22.78 -2.01 -8.18
C LYS A 69 -23.22 -3.47 -8.15
N THR A 70 -22.60 -4.32 -8.97
CA THR A 70 -22.88 -5.77 -9.00
C THR A 70 -22.47 -6.42 -7.69
N TYR A 71 -21.24 -6.11 -7.22
CA TYR A 71 -20.72 -6.66 -5.98
C TYR A 71 -21.44 -6.14 -4.73
N THR A 72 -21.94 -4.90 -4.73
CA THR A 72 -22.74 -4.36 -3.60
C THR A 72 -23.90 -5.25 -3.22
N LYS A 73 -24.55 -5.92 -4.21
CA LYS A 73 -25.63 -6.88 -3.93
C LYS A 73 -25.11 -8.12 -3.21
N ARG A 74 -24.01 -8.70 -3.70
CA ARG A 74 -23.37 -9.89 -3.13
C ARG A 74 -22.83 -9.64 -1.70
N PHE A 75 -22.23 -8.47 -1.47
CA PHE A 75 -21.78 -8.04 -0.14
C PHE A 75 -22.97 -7.88 0.82
N LYS A 76 -24.06 -7.29 0.35
CA LYS A 76 -25.30 -7.14 1.14
C LYS A 76 -25.91 -8.49 1.53
N GLU A 77 -25.90 -9.48 0.64
CA GLU A 77 -26.36 -10.85 0.91
C GLU A 77 -25.52 -11.53 2.00
N ARG A 78 -24.27 -11.14 2.16
CA ARG A 78 -23.33 -11.58 3.20
C ARG A 78 -23.32 -10.66 4.43
N GLU A 79 -24.18 -9.64 4.48
CA GLU A 79 -24.22 -8.60 5.52
C GLU A 79 -22.91 -7.84 5.71
N LEU A 80 -22.02 -7.83 4.69
CA LEU A 80 -20.76 -7.15 4.70
C LEU A 80 -20.91 -5.71 4.17
N PRO A 81 -20.44 -4.69 4.90
CA PRO A 81 -20.40 -3.31 4.41
C PRO A 81 -19.43 -3.14 3.26
N LEU A 82 -19.87 -2.48 2.19
CA LEU A 82 -19.05 -2.04 1.07
C LEU A 82 -19.23 -0.54 0.90
N VAL A 83 -18.14 0.20 1.05
CA VAL A 83 -18.07 1.66 0.88
C VAL A 83 -17.35 1.94 -0.43
N PHE A 84 -17.89 2.81 -1.26
CA PHE A 84 -17.27 3.23 -2.51
C PHE A 84 -17.11 4.75 -2.51
N LEU A 85 -15.87 5.21 -2.64
CA LEU A 85 -15.48 6.61 -2.67
C LEU A 85 -14.77 6.92 -4.00
N GLU A 86 -14.85 8.17 -4.44
CA GLU A 86 -14.27 8.56 -5.72
C GLU A 86 -13.55 9.91 -5.62
N HIS A 87 -12.36 9.97 -6.18
CA HIS A 87 -11.67 11.22 -6.46
C HIS A 87 -12.07 11.76 -7.84
N SER A 88 -12.13 13.07 -7.98
CA SER A 88 -12.43 13.72 -9.27
C SER A 88 -11.28 13.61 -10.30
N LYS A 89 -10.07 13.31 -9.84
CA LYS A 89 -8.85 13.10 -10.62
C LYS A 89 -7.91 12.18 -9.87
N ASN A 90 -6.90 11.65 -10.55
CA ASN A 90 -5.83 10.89 -9.91
C ASN A 90 -5.05 11.78 -8.93
N LEU A 91 -4.96 11.36 -7.68
CA LEU A 91 -4.20 11.98 -6.60
C LEU A 91 -2.99 11.15 -6.17
N GLY A 92 -2.85 9.93 -6.71
CA GLY A 92 -1.82 8.97 -6.37
C GLY A 92 -2.25 7.97 -5.29
N THR A 93 -1.58 6.81 -5.28
CA THR A 93 -1.90 5.68 -4.39
C THR A 93 -1.86 6.07 -2.91
N LEU A 94 -0.89 6.89 -2.51
CA LEU A 94 -0.76 7.39 -1.15
C LEU A 94 -2.02 8.12 -0.67
N GLU A 95 -2.56 9.01 -1.51
CA GLU A 95 -3.74 9.82 -1.15
C GLU A 95 -5.05 9.01 -1.26
N ALA A 96 -5.11 8.05 -2.19
CA ALA A 96 -6.24 7.12 -2.25
C ALA A 96 -6.32 6.24 -0.98
N ARG A 97 -5.17 5.74 -0.50
CA ARG A 97 -5.09 5.03 0.78
C ARG A 97 -5.44 5.94 1.96
N ARG A 98 -4.97 7.21 1.99
CA ARG A 98 -5.35 8.20 3.02
C ARG A 98 -6.87 8.37 3.08
N THR A 99 -7.52 8.49 1.92
CA THR A 99 -8.98 8.61 1.84
C THR A 99 -9.68 7.39 2.41
N ALA A 100 -9.18 6.19 2.12
CA ALA A 100 -9.72 4.95 2.69
C ALA A 100 -9.53 4.88 4.22
N VAL A 101 -8.34 5.23 4.72
CA VAL A 101 -8.02 5.26 6.17
C VAL A 101 -8.90 6.25 6.92
N ASN A 102 -9.18 7.42 6.34
CA ASN A 102 -10.08 8.41 6.95
C ASN A 102 -11.54 7.94 6.98
N ALA A 103 -11.94 7.03 6.10
CA ALA A 103 -13.28 6.43 6.07
C ALA A 103 -13.37 5.14 6.90
N ALA A 104 -12.24 4.58 7.33
CA ALA A 104 -12.19 3.33 8.09
C ALA A 104 -12.86 3.49 9.45
N SER A 105 -13.70 2.51 9.79
CA SER A 105 -14.39 2.46 11.08
C SER A 105 -13.94 1.28 11.94
N GLY A 106 -13.18 0.34 11.40
CA GLY A 106 -12.63 -0.80 12.12
C GLY A 106 -11.59 -0.40 13.19
N GLU A 107 -11.41 -1.25 14.18
CA GLU A 107 -10.33 -1.12 15.16
C GLU A 107 -8.97 -1.30 14.49
N TYR A 108 -8.93 -2.26 13.55
CA TYR A 108 -7.79 -2.53 12.69
C TYR A 108 -8.12 -2.20 11.24
N LEU A 109 -7.09 -1.97 10.44
CA LEU A 109 -7.21 -1.88 8.99
C LEU A 109 -6.15 -2.73 8.29
N ALA A 110 -6.46 -3.15 7.07
CA ALA A 110 -5.54 -3.79 6.15
C ALA A 110 -5.60 -3.09 4.79
N PHE A 111 -4.48 -3.05 4.09
CA PHE A 111 -4.43 -2.59 2.70
C PHE A 111 -4.38 -3.79 1.76
N ALA A 112 -5.02 -3.64 0.60
CA ALA A 112 -4.91 -4.61 -0.47
C ALA A 112 -4.98 -3.90 -1.83
N ASP A 113 -4.24 -4.43 -2.78
CA ASP A 113 -4.25 -3.95 -4.16
C ASP A 113 -5.30 -4.73 -4.99
N PRO A 114 -6.02 -4.06 -5.91
CA PRO A 114 -7.19 -4.65 -6.58
C PRO A 114 -6.85 -5.69 -7.65
N ASP A 115 -5.57 -5.88 -7.96
CA ASP A 115 -5.05 -6.90 -8.89
C ASP A 115 -4.56 -8.17 -8.17
N ASP A 116 -4.57 -8.18 -6.84
CA ASP A 116 -4.15 -9.28 -5.98
C ASP A 116 -5.33 -10.05 -5.37
N GLU A 117 -5.07 -10.94 -4.43
CA GLU A 117 -6.09 -11.72 -3.73
C GLU A 117 -5.70 -11.97 -2.26
N LEU A 118 -6.68 -11.99 -1.36
CA LEU A 118 -6.47 -12.50 0.00
C LEU A 118 -6.60 -14.03 0.01
N THR A 119 -5.80 -14.72 0.84
CA THR A 119 -6.03 -16.14 1.09
C THR A 119 -7.35 -16.34 1.86
N PRO A 120 -8.01 -17.51 1.78
CA PRO A 120 -9.35 -17.68 2.33
C PRO A 120 -9.52 -17.47 3.84
N ALA A 121 -8.43 -17.51 4.62
CA ALA A 121 -8.46 -17.29 6.06
C ALA A 121 -7.67 -16.06 6.50
N ALA A 122 -7.27 -15.20 5.56
CA ALA A 122 -6.36 -14.09 5.82
C ALA A 122 -6.85 -13.16 6.94
N LEU A 123 -8.08 -12.67 6.85
CA LEU A 123 -8.61 -11.72 7.83
C LEU A 123 -8.77 -12.34 9.21
N ARG A 124 -9.16 -13.63 9.29
CA ARG A 124 -9.24 -14.36 10.56
C ARG A 124 -7.86 -14.49 11.19
N ILE A 125 -6.88 -15.02 10.44
CA ILE A 125 -5.51 -15.27 10.93
C ILE A 125 -4.87 -13.98 11.45
N LEU A 126 -4.94 -12.90 10.66
CA LEU A 126 -4.36 -11.62 11.03
C LEU A 126 -5.06 -11.02 12.27
N TYR A 127 -6.40 -11.08 12.32
CA TYR A 127 -7.15 -10.53 13.44
C TYR A 127 -6.96 -11.35 14.72
N ASP A 128 -6.98 -12.68 14.66
CA ASP A 128 -6.74 -13.54 15.82
C ASP A 128 -5.36 -13.29 16.43
N ALA A 129 -4.33 -13.13 15.59
CA ALA A 129 -2.99 -12.77 16.04
C ALA A 129 -2.97 -11.38 16.69
N ALA A 130 -3.64 -10.39 16.13
CA ALA A 130 -3.75 -9.04 16.69
C ALA A 130 -4.49 -9.05 18.04
N ALA A 131 -5.67 -9.67 18.10
CA ALA A 131 -6.51 -9.74 19.28
C ALA A 131 -5.83 -10.48 20.44
N THR A 132 -5.10 -11.55 20.13
CA THR A 132 -4.39 -12.35 21.16
C THR A 132 -3.15 -11.63 21.68
N SER A 133 -2.40 -10.97 20.80
CA SER A 133 -1.13 -10.36 21.16
C SER A 133 -1.25 -8.90 21.61
N GLY A 134 -2.32 -8.20 21.23
CA GLY A 134 -2.45 -6.74 21.38
C GLY A 134 -1.50 -5.95 20.46
N ALA A 135 -0.98 -6.58 19.40
CA ALA A 135 -0.03 -5.95 18.51
C ALA A 135 -0.66 -4.79 17.72
N ASP A 136 0.14 -3.77 17.46
CA ASP A 136 -0.23 -2.64 16.60
C ASP A 136 -0.08 -3.00 15.13
N ILE A 137 0.86 -3.90 14.82
CA ILE A 137 1.15 -4.41 13.48
C ILE A 137 1.21 -5.94 13.54
N VAL A 138 0.41 -6.63 12.72
CA VAL A 138 0.57 -8.06 12.43
C VAL A 138 1.01 -8.21 10.98
N HIS A 139 2.04 -9.00 10.72
CA HIS A 139 2.62 -9.21 9.39
C HIS A 139 2.64 -10.70 9.03
N GLY A 140 1.85 -11.09 8.04
CA GLY A 140 1.83 -12.44 7.47
C GLY A 140 2.57 -12.52 6.13
N LYS A 141 2.91 -13.73 5.71
CA LYS A 141 3.61 -13.97 4.44
C LYS A 141 2.70 -13.71 3.23
N ALA A 142 3.33 -13.37 2.11
CA ALA A 142 2.67 -13.35 0.82
C ALA A 142 3.22 -14.47 -0.08
N ALA A 143 2.32 -15.11 -0.85
CA ALA A 143 2.71 -15.94 -1.98
C ALA A 143 2.78 -15.08 -3.24
N VAL A 144 3.79 -15.29 -4.08
CA VAL A 144 3.91 -14.61 -5.38
C VAL A 144 3.38 -15.52 -6.47
N CYS A 145 2.34 -15.08 -7.18
CA CYS A 145 1.63 -15.83 -8.20
C CYS A 145 1.93 -15.30 -9.60
N GLY A 146 1.97 -16.20 -10.60
CA GLY A 146 2.18 -15.81 -12.01
C GLY A 146 3.65 -15.58 -12.37
N MET A 147 4.59 -16.09 -11.58
CA MET A 147 6.00 -16.14 -11.97
C MET A 147 6.19 -17.19 -13.08
N GLU A 148 7.12 -16.90 -13.99
CA GLU A 148 7.63 -17.87 -14.95
C GLU A 148 8.45 -18.95 -14.21
N ASP A 149 8.63 -20.11 -14.83
CA ASP A 149 9.42 -21.22 -14.24
C ASP A 149 10.89 -20.80 -14.00
N GLU A 150 11.43 -19.95 -14.88
CA GLU A 150 12.75 -19.32 -14.74
C GLU A 150 12.60 -17.79 -14.69
N PRO A 151 12.32 -17.20 -13.50
CA PRO A 151 12.13 -15.76 -13.38
C PRO A 151 13.45 -15.03 -13.59
N ASP A 152 13.40 -13.84 -14.19
CA ASP A 152 14.54 -12.95 -14.21
C ASP A 152 14.98 -12.53 -12.79
N ALA A 153 16.23 -12.06 -12.66
CA ALA A 153 16.82 -11.71 -11.36
C ALA A 153 16.01 -10.64 -10.60
N ARG A 154 15.33 -9.74 -11.31
CA ARG A 154 14.47 -8.70 -10.72
C ARG A 154 13.21 -9.31 -10.13
N SER A 155 12.54 -10.18 -10.87
CA SER A 155 11.34 -10.89 -10.43
C SER A 155 11.64 -11.81 -9.24
N ALA A 156 12.76 -12.52 -9.27
CA ALA A 156 13.21 -13.38 -8.18
C ALA A 156 13.52 -12.57 -6.90
N SER A 157 14.26 -11.47 -7.04
CA SER A 157 14.57 -10.55 -5.93
C SER A 157 13.30 -9.92 -5.33
N PHE A 158 12.35 -9.51 -6.18
CA PHE A 158 11.07 -9.00 -5.73
C PHE A 158 10.28 -10.07 -4.95
N ALA A 159 10.21 -11.29 -5.46
CA ALA A 159 9.51 -12.39 -4.79
C ALA A 159 10.11 -12.69 -3.42
N GLN A 160 11.44 -12.70 -3.31
CA GLN A 160 12.12 -12.86 -2.02
C GLN A 160 11.74 -11.74 -1.04
N LYS A 161 11.74 -10.49 -1.51
CA LYS A 161 11.34 -9.33 -0.69
C LYS A 161 9.87 -9.37 -0.29
N ALA A 162 8.98 -9.79 -1.20
CA ALA A 162 7.54 -9.90 -0.94
C ALA A 162 7.21 -10.95 0.13
N GLN A 163 8.02 -12.01 0.24
CA GLN A 163 7.87 -13.06 1.23
C GLN A 163 8.60 -12.76 2.55
N SER A 164 9.37 -11.68 2.61
CA SER A 164 10.20 -11.35 3.77
C SER A 164 9.34 -10.87 4.94
N VAL A 165 9.28 -11.68 5.99
CA VAL A 165 8.60 -11.42 7.27
C VAL A 165 9.58 -11.69 8.41
N TYR A 166 9.69 -10.80 9.36
CA TYR A 166 10.37 -11.10 10.62
C TYR A 166 9.42 -11.90 11.51
N GLU A 167 9.63 -13.21 11.59
CA GLU A 167 8.81 -14.09 12.43
C GLU A 167 9.17 -13.88 13.90
N GLY A 168 8.21 -13.41 14.69
CA GLY A 168 8.40 -13.12 16.11
C GLY A 168 7.84 -11.77 16.51
N VAL A 169 8.25 -11.32 17.68
CA VAL A 169 7.78 -10.07 18.31
C VAL A 169 8.89 -9.03 18.28
N LEU A 170 8.57 -7.80 17.90
CA LEU A 170 9.41 -6.61 18.03
C LEU A 170 8.66 -5.56 18.85
N THR A 171 9.40 -4.73 19.58
CA THR A 171 8.83 -3.68 20.43
C THR A 171 9.51 -2.34 20.25
N GLY A 172 8.72 -1.29 20.25
CA GLY A 172 9.20 0.10 20.19
C GLY A 172 10.18 0.35 19.05
N GLY A 173 11.29 0.99 19.30
CA GLY A 173 12.29 1.38 18.30
C GLY A 173 12.91 0.22 17.50
N GLU A 174 12.82 -1.03 17.98
CA GLU A 174 13.29 -2.19 17.24
C GLU A 174 12.50 -2.40 15.94
N ILE A 175 11.20 -2.03 15.92
CA ILE A 175 10.33 -2.20 14.77
C ILE A 175 10.90 -1.42 13.58
N LEU A 176 11.14 -0.12 13.75
CA LEU A 176 11.71 0.72 12.70
C LEU A 176 13.14 0.29 12.34
N ARG A 177 13.97 -0.03 13.34
CA ARG A 177 15.37 -0.43 13.13
C ARG A 177 15.48 -1.72 12.32
N LYS A 178 14.73 -2.77 12.67
CA LYS A 178 14.68 -4.05 11.95
C LYS A 178 14.22 -3.87 10.49
N PHE A 179 13.30 -2.93 10.26
CA PHE A 179 12.84 -2.61 8.91
C PHE A 179 13.92 -1.86 8.12
N ILE A 180 14.37 -0.68 8.59
CA ILE A 180 15.11 0.25 7.73
C ILE A 180 16.63 0.09 7.78
N VAL A 181 17.17 -0.41 8.91
CA VAL A 181 18.61 -0.62 9.08
C VAL A 181 19.00 -2.05 8.74
N GLU A 182 18.24 -3.03 9.24
CA GLU A 182 18.60 -4.43 9.10
C GLU A 182 17.90 -5.12 7.92
N HIS A 183 16.93 -4.47 7.27
CA HIS A 183 16.16 -5.02 6.13
C HIS A 183 15.57 -6.40 6.41
N SER A 184 15.16 -6.66 7.67
CA SER A 184 14.72 -7.98 8.14
C SER A 184 13.34 -8.36 7.61
N TYR A 185 12.56 -7.40 7.10
CA TYR A 185 11.25 -7.61 6.49
C TYR A 185 10.85 -6.45 5.57
N SER A 186 9.79 -6.66 4.77
CA SER A 186 9.39 -5.71 3.72
C SER A 186 8.52 -4.56 4.24
N SER A 187 8.59 -3.41 3.53
CA SER A 187 7.71 -2.24 3.75
C SER A 187 6.34 -2.34 3.09
N PHE A 188 6.08 -3.37 2.29
CA PHE A 188 4.79 -3.50 1.64
C PHE A 188 3.66 -3.41 2.67
N VAL A 189 2.64 -2.59 2.39
CA VAL A 189 1.54 -2.39 3.33
C VAL A 189 0.49 -3.48 3.23
N TRP A 190 0.43 -4.23 2.12
CA TRP A 190 -0.38 -5.43 2.00
C TRP A 190 0.23 -6.61 2.79
N GLY A 191 -0.56 -7.64 3.07
CA GLY A 191 -0.15 -8.76 3.92
C GLY A 191 -0.01 -8.40 5.41
N LYS A 192 -0.46 -7.21 5.78
CA LYS A 192 -0.39 -6.69 7.15
C LYS A 192 -1.75 -6.24 7.67
N LEU A 193 -1.91 -6.33 8.98
CA LEU A 193 -3.01 -5.72 9.73
C LEU A 193 -2.42 -4.68 10.67
N PHE A 194 -3.02 -3.50 10.72
CA PHE A 194 -2.55 -2.37 11.50
C PHE A 194 -3.66 -1.86 12.42
N LYS A 195 -3.35 -1.38 13.60
CA LYS A 195 -4.29 -0.55 14.34
C LYS A 195 -4.64 0.70 13.53
N THR A 196 -5.92 1.03 13.45
CA THR A 196 -6.40 2.14 12.62
C THR A 196 -5.86 3.48 13.09
N ASP A 197 -5.85 3.74 14.39
CA ASP A 197 -5.33 4.97 14.98
C ASP A 197 -3.82 5.16 14.75
N LEU A 198 -3.04 4.07 14.74
CA LEU A 198 -1.62 4.10 14.40
C LEU A 198 -1.40 4.60 12.97
N VAL A 199 -2.15 4.07 12.00
CA VAL A 199 -2.02 4.51 10.60
C VAL A 199 -2.53 5.94 10.39
N GLN A 200 -3.59 6.33 11.10
CA GLN A 200 -4.07 7.71 11.10
C GLN A 200 -3.00 8.67 11.64
N LYS A 201 -2.31 8.29 12.72
CA LYS A 201 -1.17 9.03 13.26
C LYS A 201 -0.02 9.12 12.26
N ALA A 202 0.34 8.01 11.59
CA ALA A 202 1.36 8.02 10.54
C ALA A 202 1.00 9.01 9.41
N TYR A 203 -0.24 9.03 8.98
CA TYR A 203 -0.69 9.97 7.95
C TYR A 203 -0.70 11.44 8.42
N SER A 204 -0.77 11.72 9.72
CA SER A 204 -0.68 13.11 10.22
C SER A 204 0.71 13.73 10.03
N GLU A 205 1.75 12.89 9.92
CA GLU A 205 3.13 13.32 9.63
C GLU A 205 3.41 13.49 8.13
N ILE A 206 2.57 12.92 7.27
CA ILE A 206 2.77 12.92 5.83
C ILE A 206 1.96 14.07 5.21
N PRO A 207 2.58 15.11 4.64
CA PRO A 207 1.87 16.16 3.95
C PRO A 207 1.14 15.60 2.72
N PHE A 208 0.12 16.31 2.23
CA PHE A 208 -0.52 15.96 0.96
C PHE A 208 0.52 16.00 -0.16
N THR A 209 0.74 14.88 -0.85
CA THR A 209 1.72 14.80 -1.92
C THR A 209 1.31 13.78 -2.98
N TYR A 210 1.62 14.10 -4.23
CA TYR A 210 1.51 13.13 -5.31
C TYR A 210 2.68 12.16 -5.21
N CYS A 211 2.39 10.91 -4.88
CA CYS A 211 3.37 9.85 -4.78
C CYS A 211 2.76 8.52 -5.24
N THR A 212 3.42 7.87 -6.19
CA THR A 212 3.03 6.58 -6.77
C THR A 212 4.15 5.55 -6.77
N MET A 213 5.32 5.93 -6.24
CA MET A 213 6.49 5.06 -6.11
C MET A 213 7.09 5.23 -4.71
N ALA A 214 7.40 4.11 -4.06
CA ALA A 214 7.92 4.05 -2.70
C ALA A 214 6.98 4.62 -1.60
N GLU A 215 5.72 4.86 -1.93
CA GLU A 215 4.70 5.35 -0.99
C GLU A 215 4.45 4.38 0.17
N ASP A 216 4.57 3.07 -0.10
CA ASP A 216 4.50 2.02 0.93
C ASP A 216 5.60 2.21 1.97
N MET A 217 6.82 2.48 1.53
CA MET A 217 7.96 2.71 2.41
C MET A 217 7.76 3.97 3.27
N LEU A 218 7.22 5.04 2.69
CA LEU A 218 6.92 6.28 3.42
C LEU A 218 5.89 6.04 4.51
N LEU A 219 4.75 5.43 4.15
CA LEU A 219 3.69 5.13 5.11
C LEU A 219 4.18 4.18 6.20
N TYR A 220 4.91 3.14 5.79
CA TYR A 220 5.40 2.14 6.72
C TYR A 220 6.48 2.68 7.65
N PHE A 221 7.32 3.62 7.20
CA PHE A 221 8.32 4.30 8.06
C PHE A 221 7.64 4.96 9.26
N PHE A 222 6.63 5.79 9.04
CA PHE A 222 5.93 6.47 10.12
C PHE A 222 5.08 5.49 10.96
N THR A 223 4.49 4.48 10.33
CA THR A 223 3.76 3.44 11.05
C THR A 223 4.69 2.66 11.98
N ALA A 224 5.87 2.25 11.51
CA ALA A 224 6.87 1.54 12.32
C ALA A 224 7.51 2.43 13.40
N LEU A 225 7.64 3.73 13.13
CA LEU A 225 8.18 4.70 14.08
C LEU A 225 7.28 4.87 15.31
N TYR A 226 5.96 4.79 15.13
CA TYR A 226 4.97 5.02 16.19
C TYR A 226 4.36 3.75 16.77
N ALA A 227 4.68 2.58 16.22
CA ALA A 227 4.20 1.31 16.74
C ALA A 227 4.93 0.90 18.00
N ASP A 228 4.18 0.41 19.00
CA ASP A 228 4.74 -0.14 20.22
C ASP A 228 5.02 -1.64 20.07
N LYS A 229 4.21 -2.36 19.26
CA LYS A 229 4.32 -3.82 19.12
C LYS A 229 4.02 -4.31 17.71
N TYR A 230 4.98 -5.04 17.17
CA TYR A 230 4.86 -5.79 15.90
C TYR A 230 4.90 -7.30 16.22
N ILE A 231 4.13 -8.08 15.46
CA ILE A 231 4.22 -9.53 15.42
C ILE A 231 4.26 -10.02 13.98
N GLY A 232 5.25 -10.82 13.64
CA GLY A 232 5.31 -11.53 12.36
C GLY A 232 4.89 -12.98 12.54
N ILE A 233 4.04 -13.47 11.64
CA ILE A 233 3.47 -14.81 11.66
C ILE A 233 3.88 -15.61 10.39
N PRO A 234 4.03 -16.93 10.48
CA PRO A 234 4.47 -17.75 9.36
C PRO A 234 3.39 -18.01 8.30
N ASP A 235 2.14 -17.63 8.60
CA ASP A 235 0.99 -17.92 7.75
C ASP A 235 1.00 -17.06 6.49
N THR A 236 0.65 -17.66 5.34
CA THR A 236 0.43 -16.94 4.09
C THR A 236 -0.98 -16.36 4.08
N VAL A 237 -1.06 -15.04 4.04
CA VAL A 237 -2.32 -14.27 4.10
C VAL A 237 -2.64 -13.52 2.81
N TYR A 238 -1.68 -13.41 1.90
CA TYR A 238 -1.79 -12.60 0.69
C TYR A 238 -1.24 -13.33 -0.53
N ASN A 239 -1.89 -13.21 -1.67
CA ASN A 239 -1.45 -13.70 -2.97
C ASN A 239 -1.14 -12.51 -3.86
N TYR A 240 0.13 -12.14 -3.93
CA TYR A 240 0.62 -11.09 -4.81
C TYR A 240 0.74 -11.61 -6.24
N ARG A 241 0.13 -10.91 -7.20
CA ARG A 241 0.20 -11.30 -8.61
C ARG A 241 1.19 -10.42 -9.37
N ILE A 242 2.26 -11.05 -9.84
CA ILE A 242 3.30 -10.37 -10.62
C ILE A 242 2.79 -10.04 -12.04
N ASN A 243 3.32 -8.96 -12.64
CA ASN A 243 3.04 -8.51 -14.01
C ASN A 243 1.60 -7.99 -14.28
N THR A 244 0.83 -7.69 -13.25
CA THR A 244 -0.52 -7.10 -13.39
C THR A 244 -0.54 -5.60 -13.14
N GLY A 245 0.38 -5.08 -12.36
CA GLY A 245 0.39 -3.69 -11.91
C GLY A 245 0.92 -2.68 -12.95
N LEU A 246 0.64 -1.41 -12.71
CA LEU A 246 1.09 -0.28 -13.54
C LEU A 246 2.62 -0.13 -13.58
N THR A 247 3.32 -0.67 -12.58
CA THR A 247 4.78 -0.62 -12.43
C THR A 247 5.52 -1.71 -13.21
N SER A 248 4.78 -2.67 -13.80
CA SER A 248 5.35 -3.81 -14.53
C SER A 248 5.80 -3.48 -15.97
N ARG A 249 5.63 -2.25 -16.42
CA ARG A 249 5.98 -1.84 -17.80
C ARG A 249 7.48 -1.83 -18.01
N ARG A 250 7.93 -2.54 -19.06
CA ARG A 250 9.36 -2.63 -19.43
C ARG A 250 9.86 -1.39 -20.18
N GLN A 251 9.00 -0.60 -20.81
CA GLN A 251 9.34 0.62 -21.53
C GLN A 251 8.50 1.80 -21.07
N ILE A 252 9.18 2.94 -20.90
CA ILE A 252 8.59 4.23 -20.55
C ILE A 252 8.61 5.08 -21.82
N THR A 253 7.43 5.38 -22.34
CA THR A 253 7.23 6.00 -23.68
C THR A 253 6.77 7.45 -23.61
N ASP A 254 6.51 7.99 -22.40
CA ASP A 254 6.06 9.35 -22.21
C ASP A 254 6.50 9.93 -20.85
N LEU A 255 6.55 11.26 -20.76
CA LEU A 255 6.96 11.97 -19.56
C LEU A 255 6.01 11.78 -18.37
N ALA A 256 4.72 11.55 -18.59
CA ALA A 256 3.77 11.31 -17.51
C ALA A 256 4.03 9.97 -16.80
N ALA A 257 4.43 8.94 -17.56
CA ALA A 257 4.86 7.68 -16.99
C ALA A 257 6.20 7.82 -16.26
N TRP A 258 7.13 8.64 -16.79
CA TRP A 258 8.41 8.92 -16.14
C TRP A 258 8.25 9.74 -14.85
N GLN A 259 7.36 10.72 -14.83
CA GLN A 259 7.03 11.49 -13.63
C GLN A 259 6.62 10.60 -12.45
N LYS A 260 5.91 9.50 -12.72
CA LYS A 260 5.56 8.53 -11.68
C LYS A 260 6.79 7.92 -11.03
N VAL A 261 7.82 7.59 -11.82
CA VAL A 261 9.11 7.08 -11.30
C VAL A 261 9.81 8.17 -10.48
N CYS A 262 9.89 9.40 -10.99
CA CYS A 262 10.49 10.53 -10.28
C CYS A 262 9.80 10.85 -8.95
N SER A 263 8.50 10.50 -8.81
CA SER A 263 7.73 10.78 -7.58
C SER A 263 8.29 10.12 -6.32
N ALA A 264 9.17 9.12 -6.46
CA ALA A 264 9.91 8.54 -5.34
C ALA A 264 10.75 9.58 -4.58
N SER A 265 11.23 10.64 -5.23
CA SER A 265 11.99 11.73 -4.59
C SER A 265 11.19 12.42 -3.49
N SER A 266 9.86 12.57 -3.68
CA SER A 266 8.97 13.18 -2.67
C SER A 266 8.99 12.43 -1.35
N VAL A 267 9.14 11.11 -1.39
CA VAL A 267 9.26 10.27 -0.20
C VAL A 267 10.49 10.67 0.61
N PHE A 268 11.64 10.79 -0.05
CA PHE A 268 12.90 11.15 0.62
C PHE A 268 12.91 12.59 1.09
N THR A 269 12.32 13.52 0.35
CA THR A 269 12.14 14.90 0.78
C THR A 269 11.36 14.96 2.10
N ILE A 270 10.27 14.23 2.23
CA ILE A 270 9.46 14.17 3.46
C ILE A 270 10.26 13.54 4.60
N LEU A 271 10.92 12.40 4.35
CA LEU A 271 11.71 11.71 5.37
C LEU A 271 12.89 12.56 5.85
N PHE A 272 13.61 13.22 4.95
CA PHE A 272 14.74 14.09 5.32
C PHE A 272 14.28 15.32 6.11
N SER A 273 13.16 15.95 5.71
CA SER A 273 12.56 17.06 6.46
C SER A 273 12.20 16.60 7.87
N TYR A 274 11.44 15.51 7.99
CA TYR A 274 11.07 14.96 9.28
C TYR A 274 12.28 14.65 10.17
N LEU A 275 13.29 13.96 9.64
CA LEU A 275 14.49 13.64 10.38
C LEU A 275 15.28 14.89 10.78
N ASN A 276 15.29 15.95 9.99
CA ASN A 276 15.94 17.21 10.34
C ASN A 276 15.24 17.86 11.54
N ASP A 277 13.92 17.87 11.56
CA ASP A 277 13.12 18.45 12.64
C ASP A 277 13.09 17.59 13.92
N HIS A 278 13.48 16.31 13.82
CA HIS A 278 13.47 15.34 14.93
C HIS A 278 14.87 14.78 15.22
N PRO A 279 15.80 15.58 15.79
CA PRO A 279 17.19 15.17 16.03
C PRO A 279 17.35 13.98 16.99
N ALA A 280 16.32 13.65 17.75
CA ALA A 280 16.30 12.49 18.65
C ALA A 280 16.21 11.13 17.94
N VAL A 281 15.81 11.09 16.65
CA VAL A 281 15.84 9.85 15.88
C VAL A 281 17.29 9.39 15.70
N GLY A 282 17.57 8.13 15.98
CA GLY A 282 18.92 7.55 15.99
C GLY A 282 19.73 7.82 14.72
N SER A 283 21.05 7.96 14.90
CA SER A 283 21.97 8.24 13.79
C SER A 283 22.00 7.12 12.75
N ASP A 284 21.84 5.86 13.18
CA ASP A 284 21.78 4.69 12.34
C ASP A 284 20.53 4.70 11.41
N ILE A 285 19.39 5.14 11.92
CA ILE A 285 18.16 5.31 11.12
C ILE A 285 18.37 6.43 10.09
N ARG A 286 18.98 7.54 10.50
CA ARG A 286 19.29 8.66 9.60
C ARG A 286 20.22 8.26 8.45
N GLU A 287 21.25 7.48 8.75
CA GLU A 287 22.19 6.95 7.77
C GLU A 287 21.48 5.98 6.81
N ALA A 288 20.69 5.03 7.35
CA ALA A 288 19.93 4.10 6.55
C ALA A 288 18.95 4.80 5.59
N VAL A 289 18.26 5.87 6.03
CA VAL A 289 17.38 6.66 5.14
C VAL A 289 18.17 7.36 4.04
N ARG A 290 19.37 7.91 4.35
CA ARG A 290 20.23 8.51 3.32
C ARG A 290 20.69 7.49 2.30
N ASP A 291 21.11 6.31 2.75
CA ASP A 291 21.56 5.23 1.86
C ASP A 291 20.43 4.70 0.98
N LEU A 292 19.24 4.59 1.53
CA LEU A 292 18.03 4.26 0.74
C LEU A 292 17.73 5.34 -0.31
N GLY A 293 17.87 6.63 0.04
CA GLY A 293 17.71 7.73 -0.92
C GLY A 293 18.69 7.63 -2.08
N ARG A 294 19.97 7.39 -1.76
CA ARG A 294 21.03 7.18 -2.77
C ARG A 294 20.73 5.97 -3.66
N ALA A 295 20.28 4.86 -3.07
CA ALA A 295 19.94 3.65 -3.80
C ALA A 295 18.73 3.86 -4.75
N HIS A 296 17.70 4.57 -4.29
CA HIS A 296 16.55 4.91 -5.14
C HIS A 296 16.92 5.85 -6.28
N TYR A 297 17.76 6.86 -6.03
CA TYR A 297 18.26 7.73 -7.10
C TYR A 297 19.06 6.95 -8.13
N ALA A 298 19.97 6.07 -7.67
CA ALA A 298 20.76 5.21 -8.57
C ALA A 298 19.87 4.26 -9.39
N ASP A 299 18.80 3.70 -8.80
CA ASP A 299 17.83 2.87 -9.52
C ASP A 299 17.03 3.70 -10.55
N ASN A 300 16.64 4.93 -10.22
CA ASN A 300 16.00 5.84 -11.16
C ASN A 300 16.92 6.18 -12.34
N LEU A 301 18.21 6.44 -12.10
CA LEU A 301 19.19 6.64 -13.17
C LEU A 301 19.29 5.41 -14.10
N LYS A 302 19.35 4.22 -13.50
CA LYS A 302 19.36 2.97 -14.26
C LYS A 302 18.09 2.77 -15.08
N GLN A 303 16.92 3.09 -14.52
CA GLN A 303 15.66 3.04 -15.25
C GLN A 303 15.60 4.06 -16.39
N LEU A 304 16.16 5.27 -16.20
CA LEU A 304 16.31 6.27 -17.27
C LEU A 304 17.07 5.71 -18.46
N GLU A 305 18.17 5.02 -18.22
CA GLU A 305 19.04 4.48 -19.27
C GLU A 305 18.43 3.27 -19.99
N ILE A 306 17.74 2.38 -19.25
CA ILE A 306 17.29 1.08 -19.77
C ILE A 306 15.83 1.12 -20.23
N CYS A 307 14.97 1.85 -19.52
CA CYS A 307 13.53 1.79 -19.72
C CYS A 307 12.96 2.96 -20.53
N VAL A 308 13.60 4.14 -20.47
CA VAL A 308 13.12 5.33 -21.19
C VAL A 308 13.54 5.26 -22.64
N VAL A 309 12.59 5.45 -23.57
CA VAL A 309 12.92 5.45 -25.00
C VAL A 309 13.82 6.63 -25.37
N PRO A 310 14.77 6.47 -26.32
CA PRO A 310 15.78 7.49 -26.64
C PRO A 310 15.23 8.87 -27.02
N SER A 311 14.02 8.92 -27.57
CA SER A 311 13.42 10.15 -28.08
C SER A 311 13.18 11.26 -27.05
N PHE A 312 13.14 10.93 -25.74
CA PHE A 312 12.98 11.94 -24.68
C PHE A 312 13.88 11.69 -23.45
N GLN A 313 14.96 10.93 -23.59
CA GLN A 313 15.89 10.67 -22.47
C GLN A 313 16.49 11.94 -21.89
N GLU A 314 16.77 12.97 -22.71
CA GLU A 314 17.31 14.24 -22.25
C GLU A 314 16.31 14.99 -21.37
N GLU A 315 15.05 15.09 -21.79
CA GLU A 315 13.98 15.73 -21.02
C GLU A 315 13.68 14.94 -19.73
N ALA A 316 13.71 13.62 -19.82
CA ALA A 316 13.53 12.75 -18.67
C ALA A 316 14.67 12.89 -17.65
N ARG A 317 15.90 13.06 -18.11
CA ARG A 317 17.06 13.35 -17.23
C ARG A 317 16.88 14.67 -16.51
N ALA A 318 16.54 15.74 -17.22
CA ALA A 318 16.29 17.04 -16.64
C ALA A 318 15.19 16.99 -15.56
N MET A 319 14.10 16.28 -15.86
CA MET A 319 13.02 16.05 -14.90
C MET A 319 13.52 15.31 -13.64
N LEU A 320 14.33 14.26 -13.81
CA LEU A 320 14.86 13.50 -12.68
C LEU A 320 15.74 14.36 -11.78
N GLU A 321 16.62 15.15 -12.38
CA GLU A 321 17.52 16.07 -11.66
C GLU A 321 16.74 17.14 -10.89
N GLU A 322 15.72 17.73 -11.51
CA GLU A 322 14.81 18.68 -10.86
C GLU A 322 14.10 18.06 -9.65
N TRP A 323 13.52 16.87 -9.81
CA TRP A 323 12.80 16.19 -8.74
C TRP A 323 13.69 15.79 -7.56
N TRP A 324 14.95 15.44 -7.82
CA TRP A 324 15.91 15.09 -6.76
C TRP A 324 16.73 16.28 -6.25
N GLY A 325 16.46 17.49 -6.75
CA GLY A 325 17.16 18.72 -6.33
C GLY A 325 18.64 18.72 -6.69
N ILE A 326 19.01 18.05 -7.76
CA ILE A 326 20.38 18.00 -8.27
C ILE A 326 20.50 19.11 -9.31
N HIS A 327 21.09 20.23 -8.90
CA HIS A 327 21.39 21.34 -9.82
C HIS A 327 22.86 21.24 -10.25
N ASN A 328 23.09 21.12 -11.56
CA ASN A 328 24.42 21.23 -12.17
C ASN A 328 24.93 22.67 -12.17
#